data_7ee3c0780964962c40c03efb8b7f2009
#
_entry.id   7ee3c0780964962c40c03efb8b7f2009
#
_cell.length_a   1.000
_cell.length_b   1.000
_cell.length_c   1.000
_cell.angle_alpha   90.00
_cell.angle_beta   90.00
_cell.angle_gamma   90.00
#
_symmetry.space_group_name_H-M   'P 1'
#
loop_
_entity.id
_entity.type
_entity.pdbx_description
1 polymer ?
#
loop_
_entity_poly.entity_id
_entity_poly.type
_entity_poly.pdbx_seq_one_letter_code
_entity_poly.pdbx_strand_id
1 'polypeptide(L)'
;PDDNLYCTDDGDHTVKKITPEGKLLFQIGVPGNPSEFMSNLPFHRCTHTALCPDNNIFVSDGYGNACVHKYSPDGKLIKTFGEPGSGPGQFNLVHNIVADDDGWIYVADRENHRIQVFNTEGKYEAQWNNLHRPCGLFMPRGKCPVCIIGELGPGMLVNRQYKNLGPRLSIVDNKGELITRLGGEDGPGHRPGQFLAPHGLSADSLGNIYVGEVSYTNWPASFGDDVKPKFLKTLQKLERIIN
;
A
#
# COMPACT_ATOMS: atom_id res chain seq x y z
N PRO A 1 2.84 -20.04 -1.24
CA PRO A 1 2.88 -21.47 -1.54
C PRO A 1 2.57 -22.34 -0.31
N ASP A 2 2.79 -21.80 0.90
CA ASP A 2 2.64 -22.50 2.18
C ASP A 2 1.53 -21.90 3.06
N ASP A 3 0.64 -21.08 2.48
CA ASP A 3 -0.49 -20.39 3.08
C ASP A 3 -0.15 -19.55 4.34
N ASN A 4 1.13 -19.33 4.61
CA ASN A 4 1.56 -18.49 5.72
C ASN A 4 1.25 -17.00 5.48
N LEU A 5 1.01 -16.30 6.57
CA LEU A 5 0.74 -14.87 6.57
C LEU A 5 2.00 -14.09 6.93
N TYR A 6 2.20 -12.96 6.27
CA TYR A 6 3.23 -11.97 6.62
C TYR A 6 2.54 -10.74 7.17
N CYS A 7 2.74 -10.48 8.46
CA CYS A 7 2.09 -9.39 9.17
C CYS A 7 3.13 -8.29 9.44
N THR A 8 2.92 -7.14 8.82
CA THR A 8 3.72 -5.95 9.07
C THR A 8 3.10 -5.16 10.22
N ASP A 9 3.89 -4.85 11.22
CA ASP A 9 3.49 -4.11 12.42
C ASP A 9 4.33 -2.83 12.52
N ASP A 10 3.72 -1.69 12.15
CA ASP A 10 4.41 -0.41 12.12
C ASP A 10 4.69 0.13 13.53
N GLY A 11 3.83 -0.18 14.49
CA GLY A 11 4.00 0.21 15.89
C GLY A 11 5.07 -0.58 16.63
N ASP A 12 5.25 -1.83 16.24
CA ASP A 12 6.25 -2.75 16.82
C ASP A 12 7.55 -2.82 16.00
N HIS A 13 7.59 -2.17 14.83
CA HIS A 13 8.75 -2.13 13.93
C HIS A 13 9.19 -3.51 13.45
N THR A 14 8.23 -4.41 13.18
CA THR A 14 8.51 -5.81 12.83
C THR A 14 7.68 -6.30 11.66
N VAL A 15 8.21 -7.35 11.00
CA VAL A 15 7.46 -8.21 10.09
C VAL A 15 7.47 -9.63 10.66
N LYS A 16 6.29 -10.20 10.85
CA LYS A 16 6.11 -11.54 11.44
C LYS A 16 5.57 -12.50 10.38
N LYS A 17 6.23 -13.64 10.17
CA LYS A 17 5.67 -14.77 9.41
C LYS A 17 4.95 -15.67 10.38
N ILE A 18 3.67 -15.93 10.15
CA ILE A 18 2.83 -16.78 10.99
C ILE A 18 2.07 -17.81 10.15
N THR A 19 1.72 -18.95 10.75
CA THR A 19 0.81 -19.92 10.12
C THR A 19 -0.64 -19.37 10.14
N PRO A 20 -1.56 -19.97 9.35
CA PRO A 20 -2.99 -19.62 9.42
C PRO A 20 -3.60 -19.77 10.83
N GLU A 21 -3.06 -20.67 11.66
CA GLU A 21 -3.47 -20.91 13.05
C GLU A 21 -2.84 -19.90 14.04
N GLY A 22 -2.02 -18.94 13.54
CA GLY A 22 -1.41 -17.90 14.36
C GLY A 22 -0.07 -18.27 15.01
N LYS A 23 0.55 -19.41 14.64
CA LYS A 23 1.88 -19.78 15.15
C LYS A 23 2.96 -18.95 14.50
N LEU A 24 3.76 -18.24 15.30
CA LEU A 24 4.94 -17.50 14.82
C LEU A 24 5.99 -18.48 14.28
N LEU A 25 6.44 -18.26 13.04
CA LEU A 25 7.51 -19.03 12.39
C LEU A 25 8.83 -18.30 12.48
N PHE A 26 8.86 -17.03 12.12
CA PHE A 26 9.99 -16.13 12.37
C PHE A 26 9.53 -14.67 12.39
N GLN A 27 10.45 -13.79 12.83
CA GLN A 27 10.26 -12.36 12.87
C GLN A 27 11.49 -11.63 12.33
N ILE A 28 11.27 -10.55 11.60
CA ILE A 28 12.30 -9.59 11.18
C ILE A 28 12.05 -8.30 11.95
N GLY A 29 13.13 -7.62 12.35
CA GLY A 29 13.06 -6.45 13.22
C GLY A 29 13.08 -6.82 14.70
N VAL A 30 13.22 -5.82 15.56
CA VAL A 30 13.29 -5.96 17.02
C VAL A 30 12.08 -5.29 17.64
N PRO A 31 11.20 -6.04 18.33
CA PRO A 31 9.98 -5.48 18.90
C PRO A 31 10.22 -4.25 19.77
N GLY A 32 9.45 -3.17 19.50
CA GLY A 32 9.52 -1.93 20.26
C GLY A 32 10.83 -1.17 20.14
N ASN A 33 11.74 -1.57 19.24
CA ASN A 33 13.06 -0.95 19.11
C ASN A 33 13.27 -0.47 17.65
N PRO A 34 12.81 0.76 17.29
CA PRO A 34 13.04 1.31 15.96
C PRO A 34 14.52 1.57 15.70
N SER A 35 14.92 1.45 14.43
CA SER A 35 16.19 2.01 13.97
C SER A 35 16.18 3.54 14.10
N GLU A 36 17.34 4.19 13.98
CA GLU A 36 17.38 5.65 13.94
C GLU A 36 16.57 6.20 12.76
N PHE A 37 15.92 7.36 12.98
CA PHE A 37 15.13 8.04 11.96
C PHE A 37 15.96 8.35 10.72
N MET A 38 15.43 7.97 9.54
CA MET A 38 16.09 8.13 8.22
C MET A 38 17.47 7.47 8.11
N SER A 39 17.75 6.45 8.91
CA SER A 39 19.03 5.72 8.86
C SER A 39 19.12 4.70 7.71
N ASN A 40 17.98 4.34 7.10
CA ASN A 40 17.86 3.22 6.18
C ASN A 40 18.24 1.85 6.77
N LEU A 41 18.32 1.76 8.10
CA LEU A 41 18.44 0.49 8.81
C LEU A 41 17.03 -0.05 9.12
N PRO A 42 16.82 -1.36 9.08
CA PRO A 42 15.51 -1.98 9.38
C PRO A 42 15.22 -1.99 10.88
N PHE A 43 14.03 -1.66 11.32
CA PHE A 43 12.94 -0.91 10.68
C PHE A 43 12.67 0.35 11.49
N HIS A 44 12.12 1.38 10.82
CA HIS A 44 11.54 2.51 11.54
C HIS A 44 10.11 2.73 11.05
N ARG A 45 9.15 1.95 11.62
CA ARG A 45 7.74 1.93 11.25
C ARG A 45 7.54 1.46 9.80
N CYS A 46 7.93 0.20 9.54
CA CYS A 46 7.68 -0.47 8.27
C CYS A 46 6.18 -0.53 7.95
N THR A 47 5.83 -0.48 6.66
CA THR A 47 4.46 -0.20 6.23
C THR A 47 3.78 -1.39 5.56
N HIS A 48 4.49 -2.17 4.75
CA HIS A 48 3.91 -3.31 4.06
C HIS A 48 4.97 -4.34 3.63
N THR A 49 4.51 -5.54 3.21
CA THR A 49 5.38 -6.65 2.78
C THR A 49 4.87 -7.27 1.49
N ALA A 50 5.76 -7.52 0.54
CA ALA A 50 5.50 -8.26 -0.70
C ALA A 50 6.39 -9.49 -0.82
N LEU A 51 5.88 -10.55 -1.43
CA LEU A 51 6.62 -11.75 -1.78
C LEU A 51 6.81 -11.84 -3.29
N CYS A 52 8.04 -11.98 -3.73
CA CYS A 52 8.37 -12.28 -5.11
C CYS A 52 8.19 -13.75 -5.46
N PRO A 53 8.15 -14.12 -6.75
CA PRO A 53 8.07 -15.51 -7.20
C PRO A 53 9.22 -16.41 -6.69
N ASP A 54 10.40 -15.84 -6.43
CA ASP A 54 11.55 -16.50 -5.83
C ASP A 54 11.49 -16.62 -4.29
N ASN A 55 10.35 -16.23 -3.70
CA ASN A 55 10.08 -16.15 -2.26
C ASN A 55 10.95 -15.14 -1.48
N ASN A 56 11.71 -14.28 -2.15
CA ASN A 56 12.32 -13.15 -1.48
C ASN A 56 11.24 -12.20 -0.94
N ILE A 57 11.53 -11.61 0.22
CA ILE A 57 10.60 -10.76 0.95
C ILE A 57 11.04 -9.31 0.75
N PHE A 58 10.15 -8.47 0.26
CA PHE A 58 10.37 -7.03 0.17
C PHE A 58 9.52 -6.32 1.21
N VAL A 59 10.13 -5.42 1.96
CA VAL A 59 9.45 -4.66 3.02
C VAL A 59 9.62 -3.17 2.75
N SER A 60 8.51 -2.47 2.61
CA SER A 60 8.49 -1.01 2.57
C SER A 60 8.64 -0.44 3.98
N ASP A 61 9.56 0.50 4.17
CA ASP A 61 9.84 1.14 5.46
C ASP A 61 9.76 2.66 5.28
N GLY A 62 8.58 3.23 5.53
CA GLY A 62 8.27 4.56 5.04
C GLY A 62 7.80 5.59 6.05
N TYR A 63 7.41 5.23 7.29
CA TYR A 63 7.00 6.25 8.26
C TYR A 63 8.18 6.91 8.99
N GLY A 64 9.29 6.21 9.14
CA GLY A 64 10.49 6.75 9.77
C GLY A 64 11.76 6.55 8.94
N ASN A 65 11.63 5.87 7.80
CA ASN A 65 12.63 5.72 6.76
C ASN A 65 12.03 6.10 5.39
N ALA A 66 12.82 6.02 4.33
CA ALA A 66 12.40 6.26 2.94
C ALA A 66 13.02 5.20 2.02
N CYS A 67 12.80 3.92 2.33
CA CYS A 67 13.48 2.83 1.64
C CYS A 67 12.65 1.55 1.57
N VAL A 68 13.17 0.60 0.80
CA VAL A 68 12.68 -0.77 0.70
C VAL A 68 13.82 -1.71 1.08
N HIS A 69 13.52 -2.71 1.90
CA HIS A 69 14.45 -3.76 2.29
C HIS A 69 14.10 -5.07 1.59
N LYS A 70 15.10 -5.73 1.00
CA LYS A 70 15.00 -7.07 0.41
C LYS A 70 15.60 -8.08 1.36
N TYR A 71 14.83 -9.12 1.68
CA TYR A 71 15.24 -10.24 2.53
C TYR A 71 15.15 -11.56 1.77
N SER A 72 15.99 -12.52 2.15
CA SER A 72 15.84 -13.90 1.74
C SER A 72 14.60 -14.56 2.37
N PRO A 73 14.16 -15.72 1.88
CA PRO A 73 13.00 -16.43 2.42
C PRO A 73 13.13 -16.83 3.91
N ASP A 74 14.37 -16.92 4.42
CA ASP A 74 14.68 -17.19 5.83
C ASP A 74 14.87 -15.93 6.68
N GLY A 75 14.56 -14.75 6.12
CA GLY A 75 14.54 -13.48 6.84
C GLY A 75 15.89 -12.79 7.01
N LYS A 76 16.91 -13.14 6.20
CA LYS A 76 18.20 -12.44 6.21
C LYS A 76 18.18 -11.26 5.26
N LEU A 77 18.62 -10.09 5.72
CA LEU A 77 18.74 -8.90 4.89
C LEU A 77 19.73 -9.12 3.75
N ILE A 78 19.27 -8.93 2.53
CA ILE A 78 20.09 -9.00 1.31
C ILE A 78 20.52 -7.60 0.89
N LYS A 79 19.55 -6.64 0.85
CA LYS A 79 19.80 -5.30 0.31
C LYS A 79 18.76 -4.31 0.84
N THR A 80 19.17 -3.06 0.93
CA THR A 80 18.29 -1.89 1.09
C THR A 80 18.47 -0.97 -0.10
N PHE A 81 17.37 -0.38 -0.60
CA PHE A 81 17.42 0.61 -1.68
C PHE A 81 16.37 1.71 -1.45
N GLY A 82 16.61 2.85 -2.06
CA GLY A 82 15.81 4.06 -1.87
C GLY A 82 16.44 5.02 -0.87
N GLU A 83 16.06 6.27 -0.99
CA GLU A 83 16.47 7.38 -0.14
C GLU A 83 15.41 8.48 -0.15
N PRO A 84 15.41 9.43 0.79
CA PRO A 84 14.46 10.54 0.79
C PRO A 84 14.59 11.42 -0.46
N GLY A 85 13.47 11.78 -1.07
CA GLY A 85 13.43 12.70 -2.18
C GLY A 85 12.28 12.46 -3.16
N SER A 86 12.36 13.10 -4.34
CA SER A 86 11.33 13.05 -5.38
C SER A 86 11.84 12.57 -6.75
N GLY A 87 13.13 12.30 -6.89
CA GLY A 87 13.72 11.72 -8.09
C GLY A 87 13.40 10.22 -8.26
N PRO A 88 13.81 9.61 -9.39
CA PRO A 88 13.75 8.16 -9.58
C PRO A 88 14.53 7.41 -8.50
N GLY A 89 13.89 6.42 -7.87
CA GLY A 89 14.47 5.66 -6.75
C GLY A 89 14.49 6.41 -5.41
N GLN A 90 14.03 7.65 -5.38
CA GLN A 90 13.83 8.40 -4.14
C GLN A 90 12.37 8.36 -3.71
N PHE A 91 12.09 8.47 -2.41
CA PHE A 91 10.78 8.31 -1.83
C PHE A 91 10.39 9.44 -0.88
N ASN A 92 9.10 9.71 -0.84
CA ASN A 92 8.47 10.52 0.20
C ASN A 92 7.29 9.73 0.77
N LEU A 93 7.58 9.00 1.84
CA LEU A 93 6.68 8.07 2.51
C LEU A 93 6.30 6.84 1.65
N VAL A 94 7.19 5.84 1.66
CA VAL A 94 6.94 4.51 1.08
C VAL A 94 5.81 3.84 1.87
N HIS A 95 4.65 3.58 1.23
CA HIS A 95 3.48 3.15 2.01
C HIS A 95 3.04 1.72 1.76
N ASN A 96 3.07 1.26 0.53
CA ASN A 96 2.67 -0.10 0.19
C ASN A 96 3.60 -0.66 -0.89
N ILE A 97 3.65 -1.97 -0.99
CA ILE A 97 4.51 -2.68 -1.92
C ILE A 97 3.82 -3.96 -2.38
N VAL A 98 3.85 -4.24 -3.66
CA VAL A 98 3.40 -5.51 -4.23
C VAL A 98 4.39 -6.00 -5.27
N ALA A 99 4.38 -7.30 -5.55
CA ALA A 99 5.17 -7.92 -6.62
C ALA A 99 4.23 -8.66 -7.57
N ASP A 100 4.56 -8.65 -8.86
CA ASP A 100 3.88 -9.46 -9.85
C ASP A 100 4.54 -10.83 -10.06
N ASP A 101 3.95 -11.64 -10.95
CA ASP A 101 4.45 -12.98 -11.25
C ASP A 101 5.74 -12.98 -12.11
N ASP A 102 6.09 -11.86 -12.72
CA ASP A 102 7.34 -11.66 -13.46
C ASP A 102 8.48 -11.13 -12.57
N GLY A 103 8.17 -10.79 -11.31
CA GLY A 103 9.12 -10.30 -10.31
C GLY A 103 9.31 -8.78 -10.29
N TRP A 104 8.48 -8.01 -10.99
CA TRP A 104 8.48 -6.56 -10.85
C TRP A 104 7.92 -6.15 -9.49
N ILE A 105 8.54 -5.13 -8.90
CA ILE A 105 8.19 -4.58 -7.59
C ILE A 105 7.55 -3.22 -7.79
N TYR A 106 6.34 -3.06 -7.30
CA TYR A 106 5.56 -1.83 -7.38
C TYR A 106 5.45 -1.21 -6.01
N VAL A 107 5.90 0.03 -5.87
CA VAL A 107 6.03 0.73 -4.58
C VAL A 107 5.18 1.99 -4.59
N ALA A 108 4.25 2.09 -3.66
CA ALA A 108 3.46 3.29 -3.45
C ALA A 108 4.30 4.37 -2.77
N ASP A 109 4.75 5.33 -3.55
CA ASP A 109 5.48 6.52 -3.11
C ASP A 109 4.45 7.63 -2.83
N ARG A 110 3.81 7.50 -1.65
CA ARG A 110 2.52 8.10 -1.32
C ARG A 110 2.50 9.62 -1.44
N GLU A 111 3.42 10.31 -0.81
CA GLU A 111 3.42 11.76 -0.78
C GLU A 111 4.13 12.37 -2.02
N ASN A 112 4.75 11.54 -2.87
CA ASN A 112 5.16 11.92 -4.23
C ASN A 112 4.07 11.64 -5.27
N HIS A 113 2.90 11.15 -4.85
CA HIS A 113 1.72 10.95 -5.70
C HIS A 113 1.95 10.03 -6.89
N ARG A 114 2.74 8.97 -6.71
CA ARG A 114 3.12 8.04 -7.78
C ARG A 114 3.31 6.62 -7.26
N ILE A 115 3.36 5.66 -8.20
CA ILE A 115 3.94 4.34 -7.97
C ILE A 115 5.25 4.29 -8.71
N GLN A 116 6.29 3.77 -8.09
CA GLN A 116 7.55 3.47 -8.75
C GLN A 116 7.69 1.96 -8.98
N VAL A 117 8.26 1.58 -10.12
CA VAL A 117 8.47 0.19 -10.53
C VAL A 117 9.95 -0.12 -10.51
N PHE A 118 10.29 -1.23 -9.87
CA PHE A 118 11.67 -1.71 -9.72
C PHE A 118 11.77 -3.17 -10.16
N ASN A 119 12.98 -3.56 -10.58
CA ASN A 119 13.29 -4.98 -10.71
C ASN A 119 13.66 -5.60 -9.33
N THR A 120 13.87 -6.90 -9.29
CA THR A 120 14.24 -7.63 -8.05
C THR A 120 15.57 -7.20 -7.44
N GLU A 121 16.40 -6.48 -8.20
CA GLU A 121 17.66 -5.92 -7.70
C GLU A 121 17.50 -4.48 -7.16
N GLY A 122 16.27 -3.99 -7.10
CA GLY A 122 15.96 -2.64 -6.61
C GLY A 122 16.41 -1.54 -7.57
N LYS A 123 16.59 -1.85 -8.86
CA LYS A 123 16.87 -0.85 -9.89
C LYS A 123 15.55 -0.27 -10.37
N TYR A 124 15.45 1.06 -10.36
CA TYR A 124 14.32 1.80 -10.91
C TYR A 124 14.17 1.54 -12.41
N GLU A 125 12.94 1.30 -12.85
CA GLU A 125 12.63 1.04 -14.27
C GLU A 125 11.56 2.00 -14.81
N ALA A 126 10.51 2.29 -14.03
CA ALA A 126 9.42 3.14 -14.47
C ALA A 126 8.70 3.80 -13.29
N GLN A 127 7.80 4.74 -13.59
CA GLN A 127 6.83 5.25 -12.62
C GLN A 127 5.45 5.46 -13.25
N TRP A 128 4.43 5.30 -12.44
CA TRP A 128 3.04 5.58 -12.79
C TRP A 128 2.58 6.84 -12.08
N ASN A 129 2.12 7.78 -12.86
CA ASN A 129 1.63 9.08 -12.40
C ASN A 129 0.11 9.14 -12.50
N ASN A 130 -0.48 10.34 -12.38
CA ASN A 130 -1.93 10.56 -12.40
C ASN A 130 -2.66 9.85 -11.25
N LEU A 131 -1.99 9.76 -10.10
CA LEU A 131 -2.50 9.23 -8.83
C LEU A 131 -2.45 10.31 -7.77
N HIS A 132 -3.29 10.20 -6.74
CA HIS A 132 -3.26 11.13 -5.62
C HIS A 132 -3.14 10.38 -4.30
N ARG A 133 -1.94 10.41 -3.70
CA ARG A 133 -1.59 9.72 -2.46
C ARG A 133 -1.93 8.22 -2.50
N PRO A 134 -1.34 7.44 -3.43
CA PRO A 134 -1.56 6.01 -3.50
C PRO A 134 -1.13 5.36 -2.18
N CYS A 135 -2.01 4.55 -1.60
CA CYS A 135 -1.84 4.02 -0.24
C CYS A 135 -1.91 2.50 -0.22
N GLY A 136 -3.01 1.92 -0.68
CA GLY A 136 -3.16 0.48 -0.81
C GLY A 136 -2.87 0.01 -2.22
N LEU A 137 -2.19 -1.12 -2.37
CA LEU A 137 -1.95 -1.77 -3.66
C LEU A 137 -2.41 -3.21 -3.59
N PHE A 138 -3.01 -3.69 -4.68
CA PHE A 138 -3.29 -5.10 -4.87
C PHE A 138 -3.12 -5.48 -6.35
N MET A 139 -2.36 -6.52 -6.61
CA MET A 139 -2.21 -7.12 -7.93
C MET A 139 -2.67 -8.58 -7.88
N PRO A 140 -3.79 -8.93 -8.56
CA PRO A 140 -4.18 -10.33 -8.70
C PRO A 140 -3.11 -11.07 -9.50
N ARG A 141 -2.82 -12.30 -9.09
CA ARG A 141 -1.91 -13.17 -9.84
C ARG A 141 -2.58 -13.68 -11.10
N GLY A 142 -1.79 -13.91 -12.16
CA GLY A 142 -2.25 -14.52 -13.41
C GLY A 142 -2.02 -13.66 -14.65
N LYS A 143 -2.63 -14.10 -15.78
CA LYS A 143 -2.32 -13.60 -17.13
C LYS A 143 -2.87 -12.21 -17.48
N CYS A 144 -3.65 -11.58 -16.64
CA CYS A 144 -4.17 -10.23 -16.88
C CYS A 144 -3.81 -9.33 -15.72
N PRO A 145 -2.56 -8.85 -15.65
CA PRO A 145 -2.10 -8.06 -14.53
C PRO A 145 -2.75 -6.68 -14.57
N VAL A 146 -3.60 -6.44 -13.60
CA VAL A 146 -4.09 -5.11 -13.27
C VAL A 146 -3.61 -4.77 -11.87
N CYS A 147 -3.36 -3.51 -11.60
CA CYS A 147 -3.13 -3.03 -10.25
C CYS A 147 -4.36 -2.26 -9.76
N ILE A 148 -4.89 -2.66 -8.61
CA ILE A 148 -5.94 -1.94 -7.90
C ILE A 148 -5.24 -1.07 -6.87
N ILE A 149 -5.49 0.24 -6.94
CA ILE A 149 -4.80 1.25 -6.15
C ILE A 149 -5.82 2.00 -5.30
N GLY A 150 -5.64 2.00 -3.99
CA GLY A 150 -6.37 2.86 -3.08
C GLY A 150 -5.69 4.22 -2.97
N GLU A 151 -6.41 5.28 -3.32
CA GLU A 151 -5.95 6.66 -3.18
C GLU A 151 -6.63 7.32 -1.99
N LEU A 152 -5.84 7.85 -1.04
CA LEU A 152 -6.38 8.45 0.19
C LEU A 152 -7.16 9.74 -0.02
N GLY A 153 -6.99 10.38 -1.18
CA GLY A 153 -7.56 11.70 -1.41
C GLY A 153 -6.75 12.83 -0.76
N PRO A 154 -7.33 14.03 -0.67
CA PRO A 154 -6.65 15.23 -0.19
C PRO A 154 -6.00 15.04 1.18
N GLY A 155 -4.71 15.36 1.28
CA GLY A 155 -3.96 15.34 2.54
C GLY A 155 -3.87 16.69 3.24
N MET A 156 -4.21 17.77 2.53
CA MET A 156 -4.14 19.14 3.03
C MET A 156 -5.53 19.77 3.09
N LEU A 157 -5.76 20.60 4.11
CA LEU A 157 -7.04 21.29 4.29
C LEU A 157 -7.41 22.18 3.11
N VAL A 158 -6.43 22.84 2.49
CA VAL A 158 -6.60 23.76 1.37
C VAL A 158 -7.17 23.09 0.11
N ASN A 159 -6.91 21.80 -0.10
CA ASN A 159 -7.41 21.08 -1.27
C ASN A 159 -8.54 20.09 -0.96
N ARG A 160 -9.08 20.11 0.25
CA ARG A 160 -10.14 19.19 0.72
C ARG A 160 -11.38 19.20 -0.20
N GLN A 161 -11.73 20.35 -0.77
CA GLN A 161 -12.92 20.51 -1.60
C GLN A 161 -12.66 20.29 -3.09
N TYR A 162 -11.41 20.01 -3.49
CA TYR A 162 -11.12 19.72 -4.88
C TYR A 162 -11.67 18.35 -5.26
N LYS A 163 -12.58 18.35 -6.22
CA LYS A 163 -13.08 17.11 -6.84
C LYS A 163 -11.95 16.40 -7.59
N ASN A 164 -12.08 15.13 -7.82
CA ASN A 164 -11.10 14.28 -8.53
C ASN A 164 -9.75 14.05 -7.84
N LEU A 165 -9.62 14.41 -6.58
CA LEU A 165 -8.43 14.01 -5.80
C LEU A 165 -8.66 12.75 -4.96
N GLY A 166 -9.84 12.16 -5.05
CA GLY A 166 -10.26 11.03 -4.23
C GLY A 166 -10.90 11.47 -2.90
N PRO A 167 -11.08 10.58 -1.93
CA PRO A 167 -10.62 9.17 -1.92
C PRO A 167 -11.33 8.31 -2.97
N ARG A 168 -10.59 7.36 -3.55
CA ARG A 168 -11.10 6.52 -4.66
C ARG A 168 -10.25 5.27 -4.85
N LEU A 169 -10.72 4.35 -5.69
CA LEU A 169 -9.89 3.30 -6.28
C LEU A 169 -9.54 3.66 -7.72
N SER A 170 -8.30 3.48 -8.10
CA SER A 170 -7.86 3.47 -9.51
C SER A 170 -7.48 2.06 -9.90
N ILE A 171 -7.96 1.60 -11.06
CA ILE A 171 -7.55 0.33 -11.65
C ILE A 171 -6.74 0.67 -12.89
N VAL A 172 -5.51 0.21 -12.92
CA VAL A 172 -4.56 0.45 -14.01
C VAL A 172 -4.05 -0.87 -14.58
N ASP A 173 -3.55 -0.86 -15.80
CA ASP A 173 -2.85 -2.00 -16.38
C ASP A 173 -1.40 -2.10 -15.89
N ASN A 174 -0.64 -3.09 -16.36
CA ASN A 174 0.77 -3.30 -15.97
C ASN A 174 1.75 -2.25 -16.52
N LYS A 175 1.26 -1.29 -17.29
CA LYS A 175 2.03 -0.12 -17.75
C LYS A 175 1.68 1.14 -16.97
N GLY A 176 0.69 1.04 -16.07
CA GLY A 176 0.17 2.17 -15.31
C GLY A 176 -0.88 3.00 -16.07
N GLU A 177 -1.37 2.52 -17.20
CA GLU A 177 -2.43 3.19 -17.94
C GLU A 177 -3.77 2.98 -17.25
N LEU A 178 -4.51 4.06 -17.05
CA LEU A 178 -5.77 4.05 -16.34
C LEU A 178 -6.85 3.29 -17.12
N ILE A 179 -7.38 2.23 -16.51
CA ILE A 179 -8.53 1.49 -17.03
C ILE A 179 -9.83 2.12 -16.52
N THR A 180 -9.96 2.32 -15.21
CA THR A 180 -11.15 2.92 -14.60
C THR A 180 -10.88 3.45 -13.19
N ARG A 181 -11.80 4.26 -12.70
CA ARG A 181 -11.86 4.73 -11.31
C ARG A 181 -13.19 4.39 -10.68
N LEU A 182 -13.17 4.03 -9.40
CA LEU A 182 -14.36 3.74 -8.61
C LEU A 182 -14.40 4.71 -7.43
N GLY A 183 -15.52 5.41 -7.26
CA GLY A 183 -15.68 6.47 -6.26
C GLY A 183 -14.94 7.75 -6.62
N GLY A 184 -14.97 8.72 -5.71
CA GLY A 184 -14.25 10.00 -5.82
C GLY A 184 -15.04 11.14 -6.44
N GLU A 185 -16.05 10.90 -7.28
CA GLU A 185 -16.84 11.95 -7.94
C GLU A 185 -17.62 12.82 -6.94
N ASP A 186 -18.18 12.20 -5.90
CA ASP A 186 -18.94 12.86 -4.85
C ASP A 186 -18.06 13.30 -3.65
N GLY A 187 -16.73 13.11 -3.75
CA GLY A 187 -15.82 13.34 -2.63
C GLY A 187 -15.89 12.25 -1.55
N PRO A 188 -15.24 12.50 -0.37
CA PRO A 188 -15.22 11.55 0.73
C PRO A 188 -16.62 11.31 1.31
N GLY A 189 -16.90 10.07 1.72
CA GLY A 189 -18.17 9.72 2.32
C GLY A 189 -18.26 8.26 2.76
N HIS A 190 -19.36 7.93 3.43
CA HIS A 190 -19.61 6.60 3.96
C HIS A 190 -20.85 5.89 3.35
N ARG A 191 -21.42 6.45 2.28
CA ARG A 191 -22.43 5.76 1.47
C ARG A 191 -21.79 4.59 0.69
N PRO A 192 -22.55 3.61 0.24
CA PRO A 192 -22.03 2.58 -0.67
C PRO A 192 -21.35 3.21 -1.89
N GLY A 193 -20.13 2.72 -2.23
CA GLY A 193 -19.33 3.27 -3.35
C GLY A 193 -18.58 4.56 -3.07
N GLN A 194 -18.81 5.22 -1.93
CA GLN A 194 -17.94 6.30 -1.44
C GLN A 194 -16.87 5.73 -0.52
N PHE A 195 -15.75 6.42 -0.44
CA PHE A 195 -14.62 6.07 0.43
C PHE A 195 -14.26 7.23 1.36
N LEU A 196 -13.63 6.88 2.48
CA LEU A 196 -13.00 7.82 3.40
C LEU A 196 -11.48 7.76 3.30
N ALA A 197 -10.92 6.56 3.26
CA ALA A 197 -9.48 6.34 3.15
C ALA A 197 -9.19 4.89 2.76
N PRO A 198 -9.30 4.51 1.47
CA PRO A 198 -9.00 3.16 1.00
C PRO A 198 -7.54 2.83 1.27
N HIS A 199 -7.29 1.86 2.15
CA HIS A 199 -5.96 1.58 2.69
C HIS A 199 -5.49 0.15 2.44
N GLY A 200 -6.30 -0.85 2.77
CA GLY A 200 -6.04 -2.25 2.49
C GLY A 200 -6.92 -2.74 1.34
N LEU A 201 -6.35 -3.46 0.40
CA LEU A 201 -7.04 -3.96 -0.78
C LEU A 201 -6.81 -5.45 -0.97
N SER A 202 -7.84 -6.13 -1.43
CA SER A 202 -7.76 -7.51 -1.90
C SER A 202 -8.86 -7.76 -2.92
N ALA A 203 -8.71 -8.82 -3.74
CA ALA A 203 -9.79 -9.30 -4.58
C ALA A 203 -9.89 -10.83 -4.48
N ASP A 204 -11.12 -11.36 -4.62
CA ASP A 204 -11.35 -12.79 -4.68
C ASP A 204 -11.25 -13.33 -6.11
N SER A 205 -11.33 -14.65 -6.25
CA SER A 205 -11.27 -15.33 -7.56
C SER A 205 -12.46 -15.02 -8.49
N LEU A 206 -13.53 -14.41 -7.97
CA LEU A 206 -14.67 -13.94 -8.75
C LEU A 206 -14.48 -12.50 -9.24
N GLY A 207 -13.43 -11.82 -8.78
CA GLY A 207 -13.11 -10.43 -9.11
C GLY A 207 -13.85 -9.42 -8.26
N ASN A 208 -14.44 -9.82 -7.13
CA ASN A 208 -14.95 -8.88 -6.14
C ASN A 208 -13.80 -8.21 -5.41
N ILE A 209 -13.90 -6.90 -5.18
CA ILE A 209 -12.86 -6.12 -4.51
C ILE A 209 -13.26 -5.88 -3.06
N TYR A 210 -12.34 -6.15 -2.14
CA TYR A 210 -12.49 -5.85 -0.71
C TYR A 210 -11.61 -4.67 -0.36
N VAL A 211 -12.19 -3.66 0.30
CA VAL A 211 -11.53 -2.40 0.65
C VAL A 211 -11.59 -2.18 2.14
N GLY A 212 -10.43 -2.27 2.80
CA GLY A 212 -10.25 -1.86 4.18
C GLY A 212 -9.92 -0.37 4.25
N GLU A 213 -10.56 0.37 5.16
CA GLU A 213 -10.43 1.82 5.27
C GLU A 213 -9.96 2.26 6.65
N VAL A 214 -9.05 3.24 6.72
CA VAL A 214 -8.66 3.93 7.97
C VAL A 214 -9.60 5.09 8.29
N SER A 215 -10.89 4.82 8.27
CA SER A 215 -11.97 5.80 8.30
C SER A 215 -11.94 6.68 9.56
N TYR A 216 -11.69 6.08 10.73
CA TYR A 216 -11.69 6.81 12.00
C TYR A 216 -10.54 7.80 12.13
N THR A 217 -9.35 7.39 11.70
CA THR A 217 -8.14 8.21 11.75
C THR A 217 -8.18 9.34 10.71
N ASN A 218 -8.73 9.04 9.52
CA ASN A 218 -8.75 9.99 8.42
C ASN A 218 -9.97 10.93 8.44
N TRP A 219 -10.93 10.75 9.37
CA TRP A 219 -12.12 11.60 9.47
C TRP A 219 -11.79 13.09 9.51
N PRO A 220 -10.87 13.59 10.36
CA PRO A 220 -10.56 15.02 10.41
C PRO A 220 -9.98 15.56 9.10
N ALA A 221 -9.23 14.75 8.35
CA ALA A 221 -8.69 15.17 7.06
C ALA A 221 -9.80 15.43 6.02
N SER A 222 -10.90 14.67 6.08
CA SER A 222 -12.02 14.80 5.16
C SER A 222 -13.10 15.80 5.61
N PHE A 223 -13.40 15.81 6.91
CA PHE A 223 -14.56 16.53 7.45
C PHE A 223 -14.20 17.57 8.52
N GLY A 224 -12.92 17.68 8.91
CA GLY A 224 -12.49 18.65 9.93
C GLY A 224 -13.09 18.36 11.29
N ASP A 225 -13.71 19.40 11.87
CA ASP A 225 -14.32 19.34 13.20
C ASP A 225 -15.76 18.82 13.19
N ASP A 226 -16.27 18.38 12.03
CA ASP A 226 -17.60 17.79 11.96
C ASP A 226 -17.72 16.59 12.90
N VAL A 227 -18.89 16.44 13.52
CA VAL A 227 -19.14 15.36 14.47
C VAL A 227 -18.96 13.99 13.81
N LYS A 228 -17.96 13.27 14.28
CA LYS A 228 -17.69 11.93 13.79
C LYS A 228 -18.80 10.96 14.19
N PRO A 229 -19.42 10.23 13.24
CA PRO A 229 -20.40 9.22 13.56
C PRO A 229 -19.84 8.16 14.53
N LYS A 230 -20.71 7.65 15.41
CA LYS A 230 -20.34 6.58 16.34
C LYS A 230 -19.83 5.33 15.60
N PHE A 231 -20.41 5.05 14.43
CA PHE A 231 -20.03 3.93 13.59
C PHE A 231 -19.66 4.45 12.20
N LEU A 232 -18.44 4.14 11.76
CA LEU A 232 -17.95 4.38 10.42
C LEU A 232 -17.75 3.06 9.71
N LYS A 233 -18.07 3.03 8.44
CA LYS A 233 -17.73 1.92 7.56
C LYS A 233 -16.20 1.85 7.42
N THR A 234 -15.63 0.69 7.72
CA THR A 234 -14.17 0.44 7.62
C THR A 234 -13.86 -0.71 6.67
N LEU A 235 -14.88 -1.41 6.19
CA LEU A 235 -14.76 -2.48 5.21
C LEU A 235 -15.91 -2.40 4.21
N GLN A 236 -15.56 -2.50 2.93
CA GLN A 236 -16.52 -2.61 1.84
C GLN A 236 -16.17 -3.79 0.95
N LYS A 237 -17.18 -4.46 0.42
CA LYS A 237 -17.09 -5.37 -0.71
C LYS A 237 -17.74 -4.72 -1.93
N LEU A 238 -17.01 -4.62 -3.02
CA LEU A 238 -17.53 -4.22 -4.33
C LEU A 238 -17.70 -5.48 -5.17
N GLU A 239 -18.93 -5.80 -5.51
CA GLU A 239 -19.22 -7.00 -6.30
C GLU A 239 -19.04 -6.73 -7.79
N ARG A 240 -18.37 -7.66 -8.46
CA ARG A 240 -18.26 -7.65 -9.92
C ARG A 240 -19.57 -8.11 -10.55
N ILE A 241 -20.21 -7.24 -11.30
CA ILE A 241 -21.39 -7.59 -12.09
C ILE A 241 -20.92 -8.04 -13.48
N ILE A 242 -21.24 -9.26 -13.86
CA ILE A 242 -21.01 -9.79 -15.19
C ILE A 242 -22.36 -9.70 -15.92
N ASN A 243 -22.48 -8.77 -16.86
CA ASN A 243 -23.63 -8.63 -17.74
C ASN A 243 -23.51 -9.57 -18.95
#